data_63431ed8275104c50c70b100011ad36e
#
_entry.id   63431ed8275104c50c70b100011ad36e
#
_cell.length_a   1.000
_cell.length_b   1.000
_cell.length_c   1.000
_cell.angle_alpha   90.00
_cell.angle_beta   90.00
_cell.angle_gamma   90.00
#
_symmetry.space_group_name_H-M   'P 1'
#
loop_
_entity.id
_entity.type
_entity.pdbx_description
1 polymer ?
#
loop_
_entity_poly.entity_id
_entity_poly.type
_entity_poly.pdbx_seq_one_letter_code
_entity_poly.pdbx_strand_id
1 'polypeptide(L)'
;MPSDRTTVTELGTALGMLGSADIDAAVESPTPVMRSLSPEMWQHLAGLRRGGVYDTEFHAAWANGRAFLAAEDGLRGRLPKAVEWKGTGRAPGDEVAPIDLRVDHVYLVSCKYLSNILFNVSPAHVFDYLLIAGQSRGSRAARRVLPGGGDWFAEVAPAEYQELYEGVRRDVLLEERRRGAAGSAAATAGARTSTGSGSGSARPRRPHATLPGLGSEDGSEDDGTSAGGMNGRPTQGGGAARSEPPRSLPHFAVDLTTSQRDAMAEWLRGGWTPGAKDLYFGLSDAVSRASVRRWEAAMDVGGSNGEAMLWRLLRMGSAPYFVLGSSAARSLRLRIATMWDWRQQYELLSIAMEPQSGGQPRVGWEALVRDRSTHEVTEIVGHIEVRWSHGRFGGLPEAKGYLDTPHHLVAGYFSLR
;
A
#
# COMPACT_ATOMS: atom_id res chain seq x y z
N MET A 1 1.93 14.12 2.01
CA MET A 1 3.02 13.78 2.95
C MET A 1 2.85 12.33 3.36
N PRO A 2 3.93 11.60 3.72
CA PRO A 2 3.80 10.31 4.38
C PRO A 2 2.95 10.43 5.65
N SER A 3 2.34 9.34 6.12
CA SER A 3 1.67 9.34 7.43
C SER A 3 2.71 9.57 8.55
N ASP A 4 2.27 10.07 9.69
CA ASP A 4 3.14 10.29 10.85
C ASP A 4 3.85 9.00 11.28
N ARG A 5 3.16 7.87 11.26
CA ARG A 5 3.74 6.54 11.54
C ARG A 5 4.86 6.20 10.57
N THR A 6 4.66 6.43 9.26
CA THR A 6 5.70 6.23 8.24
C THR A 6 6.90 7.13 8.49
N THR A 7 6.66 8.43 8.74
CA THR A 7 7.70 9.41 9.05
C THR A 7 8.52 8.99 10.26
N VAL A 8 7.86 8.56 11.36
CA VAL A 8 8.52 8.07 12.57
C VAL A 8 9.36 6.81 12.29
N THR A 9 8.82 5.87 11.51
CA THR A 9 9.54 4.63 11.16
C THR A 9 10.81 4.92 10.36
N GLU A 10 10.72 5.76 9.35
CA GLU A 10 11.84 6.10 8.47
C GLU A 10 12.90 6.94 9.20
N LEU A 11 12.48 8.05 9.81
CA LEU A 11 13.40 8.96 10.49
C LEU A 11 13.95 8.40 11.80
N GLY A 12 13.14 7.66 12.56
CA GLY A 12 13.61 6.94 13.75
C GLY A 12 14.71 5.93 13.43
N THR A 13 14.57 5.20 12.30
CA THR A 13 15.62 4.29 11.80
C THR A 13 16.88 5.07 11.40
N ALA A 14 16.73 6.19 10.70
CA ALA A 14 17.88 7.05 10.34
C ALA A 14 18.62 7.57 11.59
N LEU A 15 17.89 8.08 12.57
CA LEU A 15 18.47 8.58 13.83
C LEU A 15 19.24 7.50 14.59
N GLY A 16 18.75 6.26 14.59
CA GLY A 16 19.45 5.12 15.20
C GLY A 16 20.82 4.83 14.60
N MET A 17 21.08 5.26 13.35
CA MET A 17 22.39 5.11 12.68
C MET A 17 23.40 6.18 13.10
N LEU A 18 22.99 7.27 13.77
CA LEU A 18 23.85 8.43 14.05
C LEU A 18 24.70 8.27 15.32
N GLY A 19 24.55 7.19 16.07
CA GLY A 19 25.39 6.90 17.24
C GLY A 19 25.05 7.66 18.52
N SER A 20 23.94 8.41 18.55
CA SER A 20 23.46 9.07 19.77
C SER A 20 23.17 8.05 20.90
N ALA A 21 23.17 8.49 22.15
CA ALA A 21 22.97 7.63 23.32
C ALA A 21 21.57 7.00 23.33
N ASP A 22 20.58 7.81 23.04
CA ASP A 22 19.16 7.43 22.97
C ASP A 22 18.40 8.23 21.91
N ILE A 23 17.15 7.87 21.70
CA ILE A 23 16.29 8.48 20.69
C ILE A 23 15.95 9.93 21.04
N ASP A 24 15.79 10.27 22.31
CA ASP A 24 15.42 11.61 22.74
C ASP A 24 16.57 12.59 22.47
N ALA A 25 17.80 12.22 22.84
CA ALA A 25 19.00 12.98 22.50
C ALA A 25 19.17 13.13 20.97
N ALA A 26 18.86 12.10 20.19
CA ALA A 26 18.95 12.16 18.74
C ALA A 26 17.94 13.12 18.11
N VAL A 27 16.70 13.13 18.59
CA VAL A 27 15.63 14.00 18.10
C VAL A 27 15.88 15.46 18.47
N GLU A 28 16.46 15.74 19.62
CA GLU A 28 16.78 17.09 20.10
C GLU A 28 18.02 17.71 19.47
N SER A 29 18.82 16.90 18.74
CA SER A 29 20.10 17.35 18.16
C SER A 29 20.10 17.31 16.64
N PRO A 30 19.51 18.32 15.95
CA PRO A 30 19.57 18.41 14.49
C PRO A 30 21.02 18.35 13.99
N THR A 31 21.26 17.53 12.98
CA THR A 31 22.60 17.29 12.45
C THR A 31 22.63 17.43 10.92
N PRO A 32 23.69 18.04 10.33
CA PRO A 32 23.84 18.14 8.88
C PRO A 32 24.08 16.78 8.20
N VAL A 33 24.32 15.72 8.95
CA VAL A 33 24.42 14.35 8.42
C VAL A 33 23.07 13.91 7.86
N MET A 34 21.95 14.33 8.48
CA MET A 34 20.61 14.10 7.99
C MET A 34 20.30 15.09 6.86
N ARG A 35 20.26 14.56 5.64
CA ARG A 35 19.98 15.36 4.43
C ARG A 35 18.52 15.25 4.01
N SER A 36 18.05 16.24 3.27
CA SER A 36 16.67 16.32 2.74
C SER A 36 15.61 16.41 3.85
N LEU A 37 15.98 16.85 5.04
CA LEU A 37 15.09 17.05 6.16
C LEU A 37 15.03 18.54 6.48
N SER A 38 13.84 19.16 6.32
CA SER A 38 13.66 20.58 6.63
C SER A 38 13.58 20.81 8.14
N PRO A 39 13.87 22.03 8.62
CA PRO A 39 13.71 22.38 10.03
C PRO A 39 12.29 22.12 10.56
N GLU A 40 11.27 22.37 9.74
CA GLU A 40 9.86 22.15 10.09
C GLU A 40 9.57 20.66 10.28
N MET A 41 10.10 19.80 9.41
CA MET A 41 9.95 18.34 9.54
C MET A 41 10.67 17.83 10.78
N TRP A 42 11.83 18.41 11.11
CA TRP A 42 12.52 18.06 12.35
C TRP A 42 11.71 18.45 13.59
N GLN A 43 11.13 19.67 13.58
CA GLN A 43 10.23 20.11 14.67
C GLN A 43 8.98 19.25 14.77
N HIS A 44 8.41 18.83 13.63
CA HIS A 44 7.30 17.90 13.59
C HIS A 44 7.66 16.55 14.24
N LEU A 45 8.80 15.96 13.86
CA LEU A 45 9.29 14.71 14.44
C LEU A 45 9.49 14.82 15.97
N ALA A 46 10.07 15.93 16.43
CA ALA A 46 10.24 16.21 17.87
C ALA A 46 8.87 16.38 18.59
N GLY A 47 7.90 16.97 17.90
CA GLY A 47 6.53 17.06 18.39
C GLY A 47 5.87 15.69 18.56
N LEU A 48 6.00 14.82 17.55
CA LEU A 48 5.49 13.45 17.60
C LEU A 48 6.12 12.64 18.73
N ARG A 49 7.45 12.79 18.95
CA ARG A 49 8.14 12.11 20.04
C ARG A 49 7.63 12.56 21.41
N ARG A 50 7.51 13.88 21.63
CA ARG A 50 6.98 14.44 22.88
C ARG A 50 5.52 14.07 23.15
N GLY A 51 4.73 13.89 22.08
CA GLY A 51 3.33 13.48 22.16
C GLY A 51 3.11 12.06 22.63
N GLY A 52 4.13 11.17 22.54
CA GLY A 52 4.10 9.81 23.06
C GLY A 52 3.22 8.82 22.28
N VAL A 53 2.46 9.27 21.28
CA VAL A 53 1.52 8.42 20.53
C VAL A 53 2.23 7.30 19.75
N TYR A 54 3.47 7.56 19.29
CA TYR A 54 4.26 6.66 18.44
C TYR A 54 5.49 6.09 19.17
N ASP A 55 5.47 5.97 20.50
CA ASP A 55 6.63 5.53 21.28
C ASP A 55 7.14 4.15 20.86
N THR A 56 6.24 3.22 20.61
CA THR A 56 6.58 1.86 20.16
C THR A 56 7.28 1.89 18.81
N GLU A 57 6.78 2.68 17.87
CA GLU A 57 7.36 2.87 16.55
C GLU A 57 8.74 3.51 16.62
N PHE A 58 8.89 4.55 17.42
CA PHE A 58 10.18 5.20 17.66
C PHE A 58 11.23 4.23 18.19
N HIS A 59 10.91 3.46 19.22
CA HIS A 59 11.84 2.50 19.80
C HIS A 59 12.20 1.37 18.84
N ALA A 60 11.22 0.83 18.11
CA ALA A 60 11.46 -0.21 17.11
C ALA A 60 12.34 0.30 15.96
N ALA A 61 12.04 1.47 15.42
CA ALA A 61 12.80 2.12 14.36
C ALA A 61 14.24 2.43 14.80
N TRP A 62 14.41 3.04 15.97
CA TRP A 62 15.71 3.30 16.57
C TRP A 62 16.56 2.04 16.71
N ALA A 63 15.98 0.96 17.27
CA ALA A 63 16.67 -0.31 17.43
C ALA A 63 17.11 -0.92 16.09
N ASN A 64 16.35 -0.72 15.02
CA ASN A 64 16.71 -1.15 13.67
C ASN A 64 17.89 -0.33 13.12
N GLY A 65 17.89 0.98 13.29
CA GLY A 65 19.01 1.85 12.91
C GLY A 65 20.30 1.51 13.68
N ARG A 66 20.20 1.25 14.98
CA ARG A 66 21.33 0.81 15.82
C ARG A 66 21.89 -0.53 15.36
N ALA A 67 21.01 -1.46 15.00
CA ALA A 67 21.44 -2.76 14.47
C ALA A 67 22.20 -2.60 13.15
N PHE A 68 21.73 -1.75 12.23
CA PHE A 68 22.41 -1.47 10.98
C PHE A 68 23.76 -0.75 11.18
N LEU A 69 23.84 0.15 12.16
CA LEU A 69 25.12 0.79 12.53
C LEU A 69 26.15 -0.25 12.98
N ALA A 70 25.74 -1.22 13.80
CA ALA A 70 26.65 -2.22 14.36
C ALA A 70 27.01 -3.35 13.38
N ALA A 71 26.12 -3.67 12.44
CA ALA A 71 26.22 -4.84 11.57
C ALA A 71 27.47 -4.84 10.69
N GLU A 72 28.08 -6.02 10.49
CA GLU A 72 29.19 -6.22 9.57
C GLU A 72 28.80 -5.95 8.11
N ASP A 73 27.59 -6.34 7.72
CA ASP A 73 27.02 -6.06 6.41
C ASP A 73 26.59 -4.59 6.24
N GLY A 74 26.40 -3.88 7.37
CA GLY A 74 26.00 -2.48 7.44
C GLY A 74 27.18 -1.53 7.62
N LEU A 75 27.10 -0.66 8.64
CA LEU A 75 28.09 0.40 8.87
C LEU A 75 29.30 -0.03 9.72
N ARG A 76 29.29 -1.21 10.31
CA ARG A 76 30.40 -1.76 11.14
C ARG A 76 30.83 -0.84 12.27
N GLY A 77 29.89 -0.19 12.93
CA GLY A 77 30.14 0.80 13.96
C GLY A 77 30.63 2.16 13.46
N ARG A 78 30.84 2.35 12.16
CA ARG A 78 31.27 3.61 11.57
C ARG A 78 30.06 4.54 11.40
N LEU A 79 30.15 5.73 11.96
CA LEU A 79 29.12 6.74 11.78
C LEU A 79 28.96 7.14 10.31
N PRO A 80 27.75 7.26 9.78
CA PRO A 80 27.52 7.67 8.40
C PRO A 80 27.93 9.12 8.20
N LYS A 81 28.40 9.45 7.00
CA LYS A 81 28.71 10.82 6.57
C LYS A 81 27.48 11.55 6.03
N ALA A 82 26.51 10.82 5.53
CA ALA A 82 25.26 11.33 5.02
C ALA A 82 24.15 10.29 5.12
N VAL A 83 23.00 10.68 5.61
CA VAL A 83 21.74 9.92 5.55
C VAL A 83 20.71 10.78 4.84
N GLU A 84 20.37 10.42 3.62
CA GLU A 84 19.32 11.09 2.86
C GLU A 84 17.98 10.44 3.12
N TRP A 85 17.04 11.21 3.62
CA TRP A 85 15.65 10.79 3.69
C TRP A 85 14.96 11.10 2.36
N LYS A 86 14.28 10.11 1.79
CA LYS A 86 13.59 10.25 0.50
C LYS A 86 12.17 10.80 0.63
N GLY A 87 11.51 10.55 1.75
CA GLY A 87 10.15 11.03 1.98
C GLY A 87 9.22 10.67 0.81
N THR A 88 8.56 11.68 0.23
CA THR A 88 7.72 11.52 -0.97
C THR A 88 8.48 11.67 -2.30
N GLY A 89 9.75 12.09 -2.24
CA GLY A 89 10.57 12.38 -3.43
C GLY A 89 11.24 11.11 -3.95
N ARG A 90 10.71 10.50 -5.02
CA ARG A 90 11.37 9.40 -5.73
C ARG A 90 12.24 9.97 -6.85
N ALA A 91 13.52 9.63 -6.84
CA ALA A 91 14.41 9.94 -7.96
C ALA A 91 14.19 8.93 -9.11
N PRO A 92 14.41 9.31 -10.37
CA PRO A 92 14.44 8.37 -11.47
C PRO A 92 15.43 7.23 -11.19
N GLY A 93 14.95 5.97 -11.25
CA GLY A 93 15.72 4.76 -10.92
C GLY A 93 15.44 4.17 -9.53
N ASP A 94 14.73 4.88 -8.65
CA ASP A 94 14.27 4.38 -7.36
C ASP A 94 13.00 3.49 -7.51
N GLU A 95 12.51 3.30 -8.74
CA GLU A 95 11.27 2.57 -9.03
C GLU A 95 11.37 1.06 -8.79
N VAL A 96 12.58 0.51 -8.87
CA VAL A 96 12.84 -0.94 -8.73
C VAL A 96 12.88 -1.36 -7.27
N ALA A 97 13.35 -0.50 -6.39
CA ALA A 97 13.39 -0.74 -4.96
C ALA A 97 12.91 0.51 -4.23
N PRO A 98 11.79 0.46 -3.50
CA PRO A 98 11.38 1.61 -2.69
C PRO A 98 12.45 1.86 -1.65
N ILE A 99 13.10 3.00 -1.79
CA ILE A 99 14.18 3.46 -0.93
C ILE A 99 13.59 4.54 -0.04
N ASP A 100 13.64 4.32 1.26
CA ASP A 100 13.21 5.31 2.25
C ASP A 100 14.41 6.14 2.73
N LEU A 101 15.58 5.46 2.87
CA LEU A 101 16.84 6.11 3.24
C LEU A 101 17.97 5.69 2.29
N ARG A 102 18.83 6.66 1.94
CA ARG A 102 20.12 6.38 1.28
C ARG A 102 21.25 6.80 2.23
N VAL A 103 22.10 5.84 2.59
CA VAL A 103 23.19 6.05 3.54
C VAL A 103 24.53 6.06 2.80
N ASP A 104 25.31 7.11 3.02
CA ASP A 104 26.62 7.34 2.40
C ASP A 104 26.62 7.22 0.86
N HIS A 105 25.47 7.47 0.22
CA HIS A 105 25.24 7.31 -1.23
C HIS A 105 25.38 5.86 -1.74
N VAL A 106 25.65 4.88 -0.88
CA VAL A 106 25.94 3.48 -1.23
C VAL A 106 24.83 2.54 -0.77
N TYR A 107 24.41 2.64 0.50
CA TYR A 107 23.46 1.71 1.07
C TYR A 107 22.03 2.21 0.84
N LEU A 108 21.20 1.35 0.28
CA LEU A 108 19.79 1.60 0.04
C LEU A 108 18.97 0.89 1.13
N VAL A 109 18.17 1.62 1.88
CA VAL A 109 17.44 1.09 3.01
C VAL A 109 15.94 1.33 2.83
N SER A 110 15.14 0.28 2.98
CA SER A 110 13.69 0.36 3.12
C SER A 110 13.32 0.10 4.57
N CYS A 111 12.47 0.98 5.09
CA CYS A 111 11.96 0.92 6.46
C CYS A 111 10.55 0.33 6.46
N LYS A 112 10.28 -0.65 7.32
CA LYS A 112 8.98 -1.32 7.41
C LYS A 112 8.49 -1.36 8.86
N TYR A 113 7.20 -1.08 9.03
CA TYR A 113 6.52 -1.27 10.31
C TYR A 113 5.24 -2.06 10.07
N LEU A 114 5.18 -3.28 10.60
CA LEU A 114 4.06 -4.22 10.49
C LEU A 114 3.56 -4.46 9.05
N SER A 115 4.41 -4.22 8.03
CA SER A 115 4.01 -4.33 6.63
C SER A 115 4.72 -5.48 5.93
N ASN A 116 3.95 -6.37 5.29
CA ASN A 116 4.45 -7.44 4.44
C ASN A 116 4.52 -7.03 2.95
N ILE A 117 4.16 -5.78 2.63
CA ILE A 117 4.14 -5.29 1.26
C ILE A 117 5.59 -5.10 0.78
N LEU A 118 5.95 -5.80 -0.28
CA LEU A 118 7.24 -5.64 -0.94
C LEU A 118 7.30 -4.32 -1.72
N PHE A 119 6.27 -4.04 -2.51
CA PHE A 119 6.17 -2.81 -3.30
C PHE A 119 4.70 -2.42 -3.47
N ASN A 120 4.50 -1.13 -3.77
CA ASN A 120 3.23 -0.54 -4.13
C ASN A 120 3.46 0.40 -5.31
N VAL A 121 2.96 0.03 -6.47
CA VAL A 121 3.16 0.76 -7.74
C VAL A 121 1.91 0.68 -8.61
N SER A 122 1.88 1.38 -9.75
CA SER A 122 0.79 1.18 -10.72
C SER A 122 0.81 -0.24 -11.31
N PRO A 123 -0.33 -0.86 -11.61
CA PRO A 123 -0.37 -2.21 -12.19
C PRO A 123 0.39 -2.32 -13.50
N ALA A 124 0.31 -1.33 -14.39
CA ALA A 124 1.07 -1.30 -15.63
C ALA A 124 2.58 -1.40 -15.36
N HIS A 125 3.07 -0.81 -14.28
CA HIS A 125 4.48 -0.89 -13.90
C HIS A 125 4.94 -2.31 -13.58
N VAL A 126 4.06 -3.12 -13.04
CA VAL A 126 4.33 -4.53 -12.74
C VAL A 126 4.16 -5.40 -13.97
N PHE A 127 2.99 -5.31 -14.62
CA PHE A 127 2.60 -6.29 -15.64
C PHE A 127 3.12 -5.96 -17.05
N ASP A 128 3.36 -4.68 -17.35
CA ASP A 128 3.84 -4.26 -18.67
C ASP A 128 5.31 -3.85 -18.67
N TYR A 129 5.79 -3.18 -17.62
CA TYR A 129 7.11 -2.53 -17.63
C TYR A 129 8.17 -3.17 -16.75
N LEU A 130 7.79 -4.05 -15.83
CA LEU A 130 8.74 -4.70 -14.93
C LEU A 130 9.85 -5.39 -15.71
N LEU A 131 9.54 -5.92 -16.89
CA LEU A 131 10.47 -6.62 -17.77
C LEU A 131 11.20 -5.70 -18.76
N ILE A 132 10.55 -4.61 -19.19
CA ILE A 132 11.11 -3.69 -20.20
C ILE A 132 12.21 -2.80 -19.63
N ALA A 133 12.12 -2.39 -18.37
CA ALA A 133 13.13 -1.50 -17.75
C ALA A 133 14.51 -2.15 -17.57
N GLY A 134 14.64 -3.49 -17.75
CA GLY A 134 15.94 -4.21 -17.80
C GLY A 134 16.61 -4.20 -19.17
N GLN A 135 15.85 -3.93 -20.22
CA GLN A 135 16.34 -3.94 -21.60
C GLN A 135 16.69 -2.51 -22.06
N SER A 136 17.94 -2.14 -21.85
CA SER A 136 18.63 -1.00 -22.46
C SER A 136 18.05 0.42 -22.30
N ARG A 137 18.87 1.27 -21.75
CA ARG A 137 18.77 2.74 -21.77
C ARG A 137 18.65 3.38 -23.16
N GLY A 138 18.46 2.60 -24.24
CA GLY A 138 18.55 3.07 -25.62
C GLY A 138 17.31 2.85 -26.50
N SER A 139 16.32 2.08 -26.06
CA SER A 139 15.16 1.79 -26.91
C SER A 139 14.15 2.94 -26.92
N ARG A 140 14.00 3.61 -28.09
CA ARG A 140 12.92 4.56 -28.36
C ARG A 140 11.52 3.96 -28.17
N ALA A 141 11.38 2.63 -28.21
CA ALA A 141 10.14 1.92 -27.96
C ALA A 141 9.69 2.02 -26.50
N ALA A 142 10.61 1.96 -25.53
CA ALA A 142 10.30 2.10 -24.10
C ALA A 142 9.78 3.52 -23.73
N ARG A 143 10.13 4.54 -24.52
CA ARG A 143 9.65 5.92 -24.31
C ARG A 143 8.24 6.18 -24.84
N ARG A 144 7.67 5.28 -25.63
CA ARG A 144 6.41 5.52 -26.33
C ARG A 144 5.16 5.02 -25.58
N VAL A 145 5.34 4.36 -24.46
CA VAL A 145 4.24 3.75 -23.69
C VAL A 145 4.36 4.14 -22.23
N LEU A 146 4.38 5.44 -21.96
CA LEU A 146 4.00 6.00 -20.68
C LEU A 146 2.72 6.82 -20.85
N PRO A 147 1.55 6.22 -20.97
CA PRO A 147 0.36 6.89 -20.52
C PRO A 147 0.48 6.95 -19.01
N GLY A 148 0.53 8.13 -18.44
CA GLY A 148 0.39 8.30 -17.00
C GLY A 148 -0.82 7.53 -16.54
N GLY A 149 -0.65 6.70 -15.55
CA GLY A 149 -1.61 6.07 -14.69
C GLY A 149 -3.07 5.98 -15.18
N GLY A 150 -3.34 5.18 -16.21
CA GLY A 150 -4.69 4.84 -16.61
C GLY A 150 -5.39 3.97 -15.57
N ASP A 151 -6.70 3.94 -15.60
CA ASP A 151 -7.49 3.02 -14.78
C ASP A 151 -7.28 1.59 -15.31
N TRP A 152 -6.47 0.80 -14.59
CA TRP A 152 -6.11 -0.57 -15.00
C TRP A 152 -7.33 -1.45 -15.22
N PHE A 153 -8.37 -1.29 -14.40
CA PHE A 153 -9.60 -2.06 -14.56
C PHE A 153 -10.28 -1.76 -15.91
N ALA A 154 -10.34 -0.48 -16.27
CA ALA A 154 -10.88 -0.06 -17.56
C ALA A 154 -10.00 -0.51 -18.73
N GLU A 155 -8.69 -0.66 -18.53
CA GLU A 155 -7.76 -1.06 -19.58
C GLU A 155 -7.81 -2.56 -19.88
N VAL A 156 -7.85 -3.41 -18.84
CA VAL A 156 -7.68 -4.86 -19.00
C VAL A 156 -8.99 -5.66 -18.94
N ALA A 157 -10.04 -5.08 -18.33
CA ALA A 157 -11.36 -5.71 -18.20
C ALA A 157 -12.49 -4.66 -18.35
N PRO A 158 -12.56 -3.93 -19.47
CA PRO A 158 -13.47 -2.79 -19.64
C PRO A 158 -14.96 -3.16 -19.54
N ALA A 159 -15.34 -4.35 -20.01
CA ALA A 159 -16.72 -4.78 -19.98
C ALA A 159 -17.19 -5.07 -18.55
N GLU A 160 -16.44 -5.87 -17.80
CA GLU A 160 -16.73 -6.24 -16.42
C GLU A 160 -16.64 -5.03 -15.48
N TYR A 161 -15.71 -4.10 -15.76
CA TYR A 161 -15.62 -2.86 -15.00
C TYR A 161 -16.84 -1.96 -15.21
N GLN A 162 -17.29 -1.81 -16.46
CA GLN A 162 -18.51 -1.06 -16.77
C GLN A 162 -19.74 -1.74 -16.16
N GLU A 163 -19.85 -3.06 -16.24
CA GLU A 163 -20.97 -3.81 -15.69
C GLU A 163 -21.07 -3.63 -14.15
N LEU A 164 -19.93 -3.74 -13.45
CA LEU A 164 -19.87 -3.46 -12.01
C LEU A 164 -20.31 -2.03 -11.71
N TYR A 165 -19.81 -1.06 -12.46
CA TYR A 165 -20.17 0.34 -12.28
C TYR A 165 -21.67 0.58 -12.49
N GLU A 166 -22.26 0.02 -13.53
CA GLU A 166 -23.71 0.13 -13.80
C GLU A 166 -24.55 -0.50 -12.69
N GLY A 167 -24.11 -1.64 -12.15
CA GLY A 167 -24.73 -2.27 -10.99
C GLY A 167 -24.77 -1.32 -9.79
N VAL A 168 -23.62 -0.77 -9.41
CA VAL A 168 -23.48 0.18 -8.31
C VAL A 168 -24.27 1.46 -8.57
N ARG A 169 -24.17 2.03 -9.78
CA ARG A 169 -24.91 3.25 -10.17
C ARG A 169 -26.43 3.05 -10.06
N ARG A 170 -26.93 1.88 -10.45
CA ARG A 170 -28.36 1.53 -10.29
C ARG A 170 -28.79 1.54 -8.83
N ASP A 171 -27.97 0.97 -7.95
CA ASP A 171 -28.25 0.95 -6.52
C ASP A 171 -28.22 2.34 -5.89
N VAL A 172 -27.29 3.21 -6.32
CA VAL A 172 -27.24 4.63 -5.94
C VAL A 172 -28.56 5.33 -6.31
N LEU A 173 -29.02 5.19 -7.55
CA LEU A 173 -30.27 5.82 -8.02
C LEU A 173 -31.53 5.29 -7.29
N LEU A 174 -31.53 4.01 -6.92
CA LEU A 174 -32.62 3.45 -6.13
C LEU A 174 -32.64 4.04 -4.72
N GLU A 175 -31.48 4.21 -4.10
CA GLU A 175 -31.38 4.79 -2.76
C GLU A 175 -31.76 6.28 -2.76
N GLU A 176 -31.34 7.05 -3.77
CA GLU A 176 -31.77 8.45 -3.94
C GLU A 176 -33.30 8.56 -4.05
N ARG A 177 -33.96 7.70 -4.83
CA ARG A 177 -35.43 7.67 -4.94
C ARG A 177 -36.09 7.33 -3.61
N ARG A 178 -35.57 6.36 -2.86
CA ARG A 178 -36.12 6.00 -1.53
C ARG A 178 -36.02 7.16 -0.55
N ARG A 179 -34.90 7.86 -0.49
CA ARG A 179 -34.72 9.04 0.39
C ARG A 179 -35.59 10.21 -0.02
N GLY A 180 -35.73 10.44 -1.33
CA GLY A 180 -36.64 11.47 -1.85
C GLY A 180 -38.11 11.22 -1.48
N ALA A 181 -38.57 9.97 -1.59
CA ALA A 181 -39.93 9.58 -1.19
C ALA A 181 -40.15 9.71 0.31
N ALA A 182 -39.17 9.31 1.13
CA ALA A 182 -39.27 9.47 2.60
C ALA A 182 -39.28 10.94 3.02
N GLY A 183 -38.45 11.78 2.38
CA GLY A 183 -38.46 13.24 2.64
C GLY A 183 -39.77 13.91 2.27
N SER A 184 -40.38 13.51 1.14
CA SER A 184 -41.71 14.02 0.74
C SER A 184 -42.83 13.58 1.71
N ALA A 185 -42.82 12.34 2.17
CA ALA A 185 -43.77 11.82 3.14
C ALA A 185 -43.67 12.56 4.51
N ALA A 186 -42.44 12.83 4.97
CA ALA A 186 -42.20 13.58 6.19
C ALA A 186 -42.70 15.06 6.08
N ALA A 187 -42.45 15.70 4.93
CA ALA A 187 -42.93 17.06 4.66
C ALA A 187 -44.45 17.13 4.64
N THR A 188 -45.13 16.12 4.08
CA THR A 188 -46.60 16.05 4.02
C THR A 188 -47.20 15.76 5.39
N ALA A 189 -46.53 14.96 6.24
CA ALA A 189 -46.97 14.71 7.61
C ALA A 189 -46.79 15.95 8.50
N GLY A 190 -45.69 16.70 8.35
CA GLY A 190 -45.44 17.95 9.07
C GLY A 190 -46.43 19.08 8.72
N ALA A 191 -46.90 19.12 7.47
CA ALA A 191 -47.89 20.11 7.02
C ALA A 191 -49.31 19.88 7.60
N ARG A 192 -49.61 18.64 8.01
CA ARG A 192 -50.93 18.30 8.61
C ARG A 192 -51.02 18.59 10.11
N THR A 193 -49.94 18.82 10.81
CA THR A 193 -49.89 19.05 12.27
C THR A 193 -49.83 20.53 12.66
N SER A 194 -49.78 21.46 11.69
CA SER A 194 -49.68 22.92 11.97
C SER A 194 -51.00 23.67 12.05
N THR A 195 -52.18 23.01 12.07
CA THR A 195 -53.49 23.62 12.34
C THR A 195 -54.03 23.14 13.67
N GLY A 196 -53.44 23.59 14.76
CA GLY A 196 -53.94 23.37 16.12
C GLY A 196 -53.33 24.41 17.07
N SER A 197 -54.04 25.49 17.25
CA SER A 197 -53.78 26.54 18.23
C SER A 197 -53.75 26.00 19.66
N GLY A 198 -52.77 26.42 20.47
CA GLY A 198 -52.78 26.15 21.90
C GLY A 198 -51.58 26.75 22.63
N SER A 199 -51.87 27.87 23.25
CA SER A 199 -51.08 28.67 24.18
C SER A 199 -50.31 27.90 25.25
N GLY A 200 -49.11 28.38 25.61
CA GLY A 200 -48.72 28.46 27.01
C GLY A 200 -47.50 27.68 27.41
N SER A 201 -46.58 28.44 27.95
CA SER A 201 -45.62 28.11 29.02
C SER A 201 -44.14 28.09 28.65
N ALA A 202 -43.52 29.18 29.04
CA ALA A 202 -42.06 29.35 29.12
C ALA A 202 -41.44 28.40 30.16
N ARG A 203 -40.35 27.76 29.81
CA ARG A 203 -39.41 27.18 30.77
C ARG A 203 -37.97 27.50 30.41
N PRO A 204 -37.09 27.65 31.40
CA PRO A 204 -35.82 28.40 31.30
C PRO A 204 -34.68 27.61 30.67
N ARG A 205 -33.82 28.34 29.99
CA ARG A 205 -32.56 27.90 29.42
C ARG A 205 -31.60 27.41 30.51
N ARG A 206 -31.03 26.21 30.32
CA ARG A 206 -29.79 25.79 30.97
C ARG A 206 -28.60 26.03 30.04
N PRO A 207 -27.42 26.39 30.54
CA PRO A 207 -26.25 26.68 29.71
C PRO A 207 -25.61 25.41 29.20
N HIS A 208 -25.23 25.40 27.91
CA HIS A 208 -24.43 24.39 27.29
C HIS A 208 -22.98 24.50 27.77
N ALA A 209 -22.45 23.41 28.34
CA ALA A 209 -21.02 23.20 28.50
C ALA A 209 -20.43 22.69 27.17
N THR A 210 -19.51 23.45 26.62
CA THR A 210 -18.74 23.11 25.46
C THR A 210 -17.65 22.13 25.87
N LEU A 211 -17.65 20.89 25.36
CA LEU A 211 -16.55 19.97 25.44
C LEU A 211 -15.71 20.09 24.15
N PRO A 212 -14.37 20.05 24.25
CA PRO A 212 -13.51 20.16 23.08
C PRO A 212 -13.56 18.89 22.26
N GLY A 213 -13.57 19.06 20.93
CA GLY A 213 -13.64 18.01 19.95
C GLY A 213 -12.38 17.14 19.95
N LEU A 214 -12.58 15.85 20.06
CA LEU A 214 -11.60 14.82 19.71
C LEU A 214 -11.61 14.65 18.20
N GLY A 215 -10.47 14.93 17.57
CA GLY A 215 -10.25 14.69 16.16
C GLY A 215 -10.36 13.21 15.85
N SER A 216 -11.14 12.88 14.84
CA SER A 216 -11.22 11.52 14.28
C SER A 216 -9.95 11.22 13.50
N GLU A 217 -9.10 10.37 14.03
CA GLU A 217 -8.00 9.75 13.29
C GLU A 217 -8.57 8.69 12.34
N ASP A 218 -8.49 8.98 11.05
CA ASP A 218 -8.90 8.08 9.97
C ASP A 218 -7.68 7.21 9.57
N GLY A 219 -7.52 6.09 10.28
CA GLY A 219 -6.51 5.07 10.02
C GLY A 219 -7.15 3.75 9.63
N SER A 220 -7.70 3.63 8.42
CA SER A 220 -8.15 2.32 7.93
C SER A 220 -7.00 1.57 7.27
N GLU A 221 -6.18 0.91 8.05
CA GLU A 221 -5.38 -0.23 7.61
C GLU A 221 -6.23 -1.49 7.82
N ASP A 222 -6.92 -1.92 6.77
CA ASP A 222 -7.64 -3.20 6.75
C ASP A 222 -6.62 -4.33 6.50
N ASP A 223 -6.05 -4.84 7.58
CA ASP A 223 -5.06 -5.91 7.58
C ASP A 223 -5.80 -7.25 7.60
N GLY A 224 -6.25 -7.68 6.40
CA GLY A 224 -6.93 -8.95 6.20
C GLY A 224 -5.98 -10.15 6.27
N THR A 225 -5.49 -10.50 7.46
CA THR A 225 -4.89 -11.82 7.72
C THR A 225 -5.97 -12.87 7.87
N SER A 226 -6.25 -13.62 6.80
CA SER A 226 -7.03 -14.85 6.86
C SER A 226 -6.12 -16.02 7.24
N ALA A 227 -6.06 -16.33 8.54
CA ALA A 227 -5.62 -17.63 9.04
C ALA A 227 -6.85 -18.37 9.58
N GLY A 228 -7.07 -19.58 9.10
CA GLY A 228 -8.23 -20.39 9.43
C GLY A 228 -8.36 -20.71 10.92
N GLY A 229 -9.58 -20.59 11.43
CA GLY A 229 -9.99 -21.04 12.74
C GLY A 229 -11.51 -21.10 12.80
N MET A 230 -12.05 -22.32 12.85
CA MET A 230 -13.48 -22.60 13.00
C MET A 230 -14.05 -22.12 14.33
N ASN A 231 -15.33 -21.74 14.28
CA ASN A 231 -16.27 -21.50 15.37
C ASN A 231 -16.34 -20.06 15.92
N GLY A 232 -17.16 -19.26 15.31
CA GLY A 232 -17.70 -18.01 15.85
C GLY A 232 -19.13 -17.79 15.36
N ARG A 233 -20.08 -17.83 16.29
CA ARG A 233 -21.51 -17.53 16.14
C ARG A 233 -21.71 -16.25 15.32
N PRO A 234 -22.67 -16.17 14.37
CA PRO A 234 -22.92 -14.95 13.62
C PRO A 234 -23.54 -13.91 14.56
N THR A 235 -22.75 -12.92 14.94
CA THR A 235 -23.28 -11.68 15.48
C THR A 235 -24.00 -10.94 14.34
N GLN A 236 -25.27 -10.71 14.48
CA GLN A 236 -26.05 -9.82 13.61
C GLN A 236 -25.41 -8.43 13.68
N GLY A 237 -24.62 -8.10 12.66
CA GLY A 237 -24.04 -6.79 12.50
C GLY A 237 -25.15 -5.80 12.22
N GLY A 238 -25.38 -4.88 13.15
CA GLY A 238 -26.16 -3.68 12.92
C GLY A 238 -25.49 -2.92 11.76
N GLY A 239 -26.17 -2.86 10.60
CA GLY A 239 -25.69 -2.14 9.43
C GLY A 239 -25.48 -0.69 9.79
N ALA A 240 -24.22 -0.25 9.80
CA ALA A 240 -23.90 1.17 9.86
C ALA A 240 -24.63 1.86 8.71
N ALA A 241 -25.34 2.94 9.01
CA ALA A 241 -26.06 3.72 8.01
C ALA A 241 -25.06 4.18 6.95
N ARG A 242 -25.30 3.85 5.67
CA ARG A 242 -24.47 4.30 4.57
C ARG A 242 -24.47 5.82 4.51
N SER A 243 -23.35 6.38 4.14
CA SER A 243 -23.19 7.80 3.82
C SER A 243 -24.20 8.27 2.75
N GLU A 244 -24.25 9.55 2.49
CA GLU A 244 -25.13 10.09 1.44
C GLU A 244 -24.68 9.54 0.06
N PRO A 245 -25.63 9.10 -0.80
CA PRO A 245 -25.27 8.56 -2.11
C PRO A 245 -24.66 9.66 -2.99
N PRO A 246 -23.65 9.31 -3.84
CA PRO A 246 -23.04 10.25 -4.75
C PRO A 246 -24.05 10.74 -5.79
N ARG A 247 -24.06 12.06 -6.05
CA ARG A 247 -25.00 12.70 -6.99
C ARG A 247 -24.39 12.80 -8.41
N SER A 248 -25.23 12.81 -9.42
CA SER A 248 -24.85 13.10 -10.81
C SER A 248 -23.73 12.21 -11.35
N LEU A 249 -23.84 10.90 -11.17
CA LEU A 249 -22.89 9.95 -11.71
C LEU A 249 -22.93 9.88 -13.24
N PRO A 250 -21.79 9.86 -13.96
CA PRO A 250 -21.73 9.78 -15.41
C PRO A 250 -22.29 8.43 -15.93
N HIS A 251 -22.38 8.29 -17.25
CA HIS A 251 -22.85 7.05 -17.86
C HIS A 251 -21.76 5.97 -17.85
N PHE A 252 -20.51 6.36 -18.05
CA PHE A 252 -19.38 5.44 -18.11
C PHE A 252 -18.47 5.60 -16.90
N ALA A 253 -17.94 4.47 -16.40
CA ALA A 253 -17.00 4.43 -15.26
C ALA A 253 -15.73 5.25 -15.49
N VAL A 254 -15.25 5.28 -16.75
CA VAL A 254 -14.04 6.02 -17.12
C VAL A 254 -14.19 7.55 -17.01
N ASP A 255 -15.41 8.05 -17.05
CA ASP A 255 -15.73 9.48 -16.97
C ASP A 255 -15.89 9.98 -15.53
N LEU A 256 -15.71 9.10 -14.52
CA LEU A 256 -15.76 9.48 -13.12
C LEU A 256 -14.67 10.51 -12.78
N THR A 257 -15.09 11.66 -12.31
CA THR A 257 -14.20 12.66 -11.72
C THR A 257 -13.64 12.17 -10.39
N THR A 258 -12.53 12.75 -9.93
CA THR A 258 -11.93 12.43 -8.63
C THR A 258 -12.95 12.59 -7.50
N SER A 259 -13.71 13.68 -7.49
CA SER A 259 -14.74 13.94 -6.46
C SER A 259 -15.85 12.89 -6.48
N GLN A 260 -16.27 12.40 -7.66
CA GLN A 260 -17.27 11.33 -7.76
C GLN A 260 -16.70 9.98 -7.32
N ARG A 261 -15.42 9.71 -7.62
CA ARG A 261 -14.70 8.52 -7.12
C ARG A 261 -14.64 8.51 -5.60
N ASP A 262 -14.28 9.63 -4.97
CA ASP A 262 -14.20 9.76 -3.53
C ASP A 262 -15.58 9.58 -2.87
N ALA A 263 -16.63 10.17 -3.45
CA ALA A 263 -18.00 10.01 -2.98
C ALA A 263 -18.50 8.55 -3.10
N MET A 264 -18.12 7.84 -4.17
CA MET A 264 -18.43 6.42 -4.33
C MET A 264 -17.66 5.56 -3.32
N ALA A 265 -16.38 5.84 -3.09
CA ALA A 265 -15.56 5.13 -2.10
C ALA A 265 -16.17 5.28 -0.70
N GLU A 266 -16.57 6.51 -0.34
CA GLU A 266 -17.24 6.79 0.92
C GLU A 266 -18.56 6.03 1.06
N TRP A 267 -19.39 6.07 0.02
CA TRP A 267 -20.69 5.38 0.03
C TRP A 267 -20.56 3.85 0.11
N LEU A 268 -19.49 3.30 -0.48
CA LEU A 268 -19.19 1.87 -0.47
C LEU A 268 -18.25 1.43 0.68
N ARG A 269 -17.90 2.33 1.61
CA ARG A 269 -16.99 2.02 2.73
C ARG A 269 -17.46 0.81 3.53
N GLY A 270 -18.75 0.70 3.78
CA GLY A 270 -19.37 -0.41 4.51
C GLY A 270 -19.49 -1.73 3.72
N GLY A 271 -19.01 -1.81 2.50
CA GLY A 271 -19.06 -3.02 1.67
C GLY A 271 -19.81 -2.80 0.35
N TRP A 272 -19.76 -3.82 -0.52
CA TRP A 272 -20.51 -3.85 -1.76
C TRP A 272 -22.01 -3.85 -1.50
N THR A 273 -22.79 -3.31 -2.42
CA THR A 273 -24.23 -3.54 -2.46
C THR A 273 -24.53 -4.99 -2.80
N PRO A 274 -25.69 -5.54 -2.42
CA PRO A 274 -25.98 -6.96 -2.65
C PRO A 274 -25.82 -7.40 -4.11
N GLY A 275 -26.24 -6.57 -5.09
CA GLY A 275 -26.13 -6.89 -6.51
C GLY A 275 -24.72 -6.64 -7.10
N ALA A 276 -23.88 -5.84 -6.46
CA ALA A 276 -22.56 -5.50 -6.97
C ALA A 276 -21.46 -6.49 -6.54
N LYS A 277 -21.69 -7.30 -5.52
CA LYS A 277 -20.68 -8.23 -5.02
C LYS A 277 -20.29 -9.30 -6.04
N ASP A 278 -21.26 -9.90 -6.70
CA ASP A 278 -21.01 -10.94 -7.71
C ASP A 278 -20.37 -10.33 -8.98
N LEU A 279 -20.80 -9.13 -9.37
CA LEU A 279 -20.17 -8.37 -10.46
C LEU A 279 -18.72 -8.03 -10.15
N TYR A 280 -18.41 -7.71 -8.90
CA TYR A 280 -17.04 -7.51 -8.48
C TYR A 280 -16.18 -8.77 -8.54
N PHE A 281 -16.71 -9.93 -8.22
CA PHE A 281 -15.99 -11.19 -8.40
C PHE A 281 -15.72 -11.48 -9.88
N GLY A 282 -16.68 -11.18 -10.78
CA GLY A 282 -16.47 -11.26 -12.22
C GLY A 282 -15.34 -10.35 -12.70
N LEU A 283 -15.36 -9.08 -12.26
CA LEU A 283 -14.27 -8.13 -12.56
C LEU A 283 -12.93 -8.64 -12.01
N SER A 284 -12.90 -9.11 -10.75
CA SER A 284 -11.68 -9.61 -10.11
C SER A 284 -11.03 -10.74 -10.91
N ASP A 285 -11.82 -11.71 -11.33
CA ASP A 285 -11.36 -12.83 -12.12
C ASP A 285 -10.88 -12.40 -13.53
N ALA A 286 -11.61 -11.53 -14.21
CA ALA A 286 -11.21 -10.98 -15.51
C ALA A 286 -9.88 -10.21 -15.43
N VAL A 287 -9.73 -9.35 -14.43
CA VAL A 287 -8.49 -8.58 -14.19
C VAL A 287 -7.32 -9.50 -13.88
N SER A 288 -7.50 -10.50 -13.01
CA SER A 288 -6.44 -11.46 -12.67
C SER A 288 -5.95 -12.19 -13.93
N ARG A 289 -6.87 -12.76 -14.72
CA ARG A 289 -6.52 -13.44 -15.99
C ARG A 289 -5.87 -12.51 -17.01
N ALA A 290 -6.37 -11.31 -17.16
CA ALA A 290 -5.80 -10.35 -18.11
C ALA A 290 -4.40 -9.91 -17.67
N SER A 291 -4.17 -9.71 -16.38
CA SER A 291 -2.86 -9.35 -15.84
C SER A 291 -1.82 -10.47 -16.05
N VAL A 292 -2.20 -11.74 -15.87
CA VAL A 292 -1.32 -12.89 -16.17
C VAL A 292 -0.96 -12.89 -17.67
N ARG A 293 -1.94 -12.79 -18.56
CA ARG A 293 -1.66 -12.75 -20.02
C ARG A 293 -0.74 -11.59 -20.42
N ARG A 294 -0.91 -10.41 -19.82
CA ARG A 294 -0.01 -9.26 -20.06
C ARG A 294 1.41 -9.58 -19.64
N TRP A 295 1.55 -10.20 -18.49
CA TRP A 295 2.85 -10.57 -17.95
C TRP A 295 3.54 -11.63 -18.80
N GLU A 296 2.83 -12.69 -19.20
CA GLU A 296 3.33 -13.74 -20.12
C GLU A 296 3.76 -13.14 -21.45
N ALA A 297 2.91 -12.31 -22.07
CA ALA A 297 3.24 -11.63 -23.33
C ALA A 297 4.48 -10.73 -23.19
N ALA A 298 4.65 -10.06 -22.07
CA ALA A 298 5.85 -9.24 -21.81
C ALA A 298 7.11 -10.11 -21.65
N MET A 299 7.01 -11.32 -21.11
CA MET A 299 8.12 -12.27 -21.05
C MET A 299 8.50 -12.82 -22.43
N ASP A 300 7.56 -13.11 -23.29
CA ASP A 300 7.79 -13.68 -24.62
C ASP A 300 8.51 -12.72 -25.58
N VAL A 301 8.13 -11.43 -25.54
CA VAL A 301 8.66 -10.40 -26.46
C VAL A 301 10.16 -10.10 -26.25
N GLY A 302 10.70 -10.39 -25.08
CA GLY A 302 12.02 -9.92 -24.70
C GLY A 302 13.16 -10.94 -24.75
N GLY A 303 12.92 -12.20 -25.09
CA GLY A 303 13.89 -13.27 -24.79
C GLY A 303 14.22 -13.20 -23.31
N SER A 304 13.27 -12.84 -22.52
CA SER A 304 13.47 -12.27 -21.24
C SER A 304 13.57 -13.37 -20.22
N ASN A 305 14.30 -13.20 -19.60
CA ASN A 305 14.97 -13.56 -18.45
C ASN A 305 14.01 -13.55 -17.26
N GLY A 306 13.43 -14.70 -17.00
CA GLY A 306 12.69 -14.94 -15.77
C GLY A 306 13.47 -14.55 -14.52
N GLU A 307 14.82 -14.60 -14.58
CA GLU A 307 15.68 -14.09 -13.51
C GLU A 307 15.48 -12.60 -13.28
N ALA A 308 15.46 -11.79 -14.35
CA ALA A 308 15.29 -10.34 -14.21
C ALA A 308 13.93 -10.00 -13.59
N MET A 309 12.91 -10.80 -13.90
CA MET A 309 11.61 -10.68 -13.28
C MET A 309 11.66 -11.06 -11.78
N LEU A 310 12.24 -12.22 -11.45
CA LEU A 310 12.37 -12.65 -10.06
C LEU A 310 13.14 -11.62 -9.21
N TRP A 311 14.27 -11.10 -9.73
CA TRP A 311 15.03 -10.08 -9.00
C TRP A 311 14.22 -8.83 -8.71
N ARG A 312 13.36 -8.41 -9.62
CA ARG A 312 12.49 -7.26 -9.40
C ARG A 312 11.39 -7.54 -8.39
N LEU A 313 10.76 -8.72 -8.49
CA LEU A 313 9.80 -9.17 -7.48
C LEU A 313 10.45 -9.21 -6.09
N LEU A 314 11.68 -9.68 -6.00
CA LEU A 314 12.47 -9.77 -4.77
C LEU A 314 13.30 -8.51 -4.46
N ARG A 315 13.19 -7.43 -5.25
CA ARG A 315 13.91 -6.15 -5.07
C ARG A 315 15.42 -6.25 -5.10
N MET A 316 15.94 -7.20 -5.83
CA MET A 316 17.37 -7.33 -6.07
C MET A 316 17.81 -6.31 -7.12
N GLY A 317 18.74 -5.45 -6.75
CA GLY A 317 19.31 -4.41 -7.62
C GLY A 317 20.80 -4.59 -7.83
N SER A 318 21.42 -3.56 -8.37
CA SER A 318 22.88 -3.47 -8.55
C SER A 318 23.61 -2.92 -7.32
N ALA A 319 22.91 -2.34 -6.36
CA ALA A 319 23.45 -1.76 -5.14
C ALA A 319 23.01 -2.56 -3.91
N PRO A 320 23.80 -2.54 -2.81
CA PRO A 320 23.40 -3.16 -1.56
C PRO A 320 22.07 -2.60 -1.04
N TYR A 321 21.09 -3.45 -0.84
CA TYR A 321 19.76 -3.10 -0.40
C TYR A 321 19.41 -3.80 0.91
N PHE A 322 18.84 -3.06 1.84
CA PHE A 322 18.51 -3.53 3.17
C PHE A 322 17.03 -3.27 3.49
N VAL A 323 16.41 -4.21 4.17
CA VAL A 323 15.08 -4.05 4.73
C VAL A 323 15.21 -4.06 6.23
N LEU A 324 14.85 -2.94 6.84
CA LEU A 324 14.89 -2.74 8.29
C LEU A 324 13.47 -2.47 8.79
N GLY A 325 12.99 -3.29 9.73
CA GLY A 325 11.63 -3.11 10.18
C GLY A 325 11.24 -4.03 11.33
N SER A 326 9.96 -4.01 11.64
CA SER A 326 9.32 -4.97 12.53
C SER A 326 8.08 -5.53 11.84
N SER A 327 7.89 -6.83 11.92
CA SER A 327 6.59 -7.48 11.69
C SER A 327 5.92 -7.71 13.04
N ALA A 328 4.62 -8.05 13.05
CA ALA A 328 3.83 -8.22 14.28
C ALA A 328 4.50 -9.10 15.38
N ALA A 329 5.46 -9.96 15.02
CA ALA A 329 6.11 -10.90 15.93
C ALA A 329 7.63 -10.80 15.98
N ARG A 330 8.32 -10.14 15.03
CA ARG A 330 9.79 -10.19 14.92
C ARG A 330 10.36 -8.91 14.31
N SER A 331 11.57 -8.54 14.73
CA SER A 331 12.35 -7.54 13.99
C SER A 331 12.77 -8.12 12.63
N LEU A 332 12.57 -7.32 11.59
CA LEU A 332 12.96 -7.66 10.22
C LEU A 332 14.24 -6.91 9.89
N ARG A 333 15.35 -7.61 9.78
CA ARG A 333 16.67 -7.04 9.50
C ARG A 333 17.36 -7.89 8.47
N LEU A 334 17.25 -7.48 7.21
CA LEU A 334 17.70 -8.26 6.07
C LEU A 334 18.65 -7.46 5.20
N ARG A 335 19.67 -8.13 4.69
CA ARG A 335 20.43 -7.75 3.51
C ARG A 335 19.88 -8.52 2.31
N ILE A 336 19.54 -7.82 1.25
CA ILE A 336 19.10 -8.42 0.00
C ILE A 336 20.30 -8.51 -0.93
N ALA A 337 20.50 -9.66 -1.55
CA ALA A 337 21.56 -9.89 -2.53
C ALA A 337 21.48 -8.90 -3.69
N THR A 338 22.61 -8.48 -4.21
CA THR A 338 22.65 -7.87 -5.54
C THR A 338 22.35 -8.92 -6.60
N MET A 339 21.91 -8.50 -7.79
CA MET A 339 21.70 -9.41 -8.92
C MET A 339 22.97 -10.22 -9.23
N TRP A 340 24.14 -9.62 -9.05
CA TRP A 340 25.42 -10.27 -9.28
C TRP A 340 25.71 -11.34 -8.21
N ASP A 341 25.59 -11.02 -6.92
CA ASP A 341 25.77 -11.97 -5.82
C ASP A 341 24.82 -13.16 -5.96
N TRP A 342 23.56 -12.87 -6.30
CA TRP A 342 22.54 -13.89 -6.48
C TRP A 342 22.95 -14.89 -7.56
N ARG A 343 23.39 -14.43 -8.75
CA ARG A 343 23.85 -15.29 -9.85
C ARG A 343 25.03 -16.17 -9.50
N GLN A 344 25.90 -15.72 -8.60
CA GLN A 344 27.03 -16.55 -8.17
C GLN A 344 26.57 -17.75 -7.36
N GLN A 345 25.51 -17.59 -6.56
CA GLN A 345 25.08 -18.62 -5.62
C GLN A 345 23.85 -19.39 -6.12
N TYR A 346 22.97 -18.77 -6.88
CA TYR A 346 21.70 -19.34 -7.25
C TYR A 346 21.48 -19.41 -8.75
N GLU A 347 20.48 -20.23 -9.14
CA GLU A 347 20.00 -20.40 -10.51
C GLU A 347 18.48 -20.50 -10.50
N LEU A 348 17.81 -19.73 -11.36
CA LEU A 348 16.39 -19.86 -11.58
C LEU A 348 16.11 -21.06 -12.49
N LEU A 349 15.32 -22.01 -12.02
CA LEU A 349 14.87 -23.16 -12.80
C LEU A 349 13.59 -22.86 -13.58
N SER A 350 12.64 -22.25 -12.91
CA SER A 350 11.36 -21.84 -13.51
C SER A 350 10.72 -20.69 -12.74
N ILE A 351 9.86 -19.95 -13.42
CA ILE A 351 8.92 -19.01 -12.81
C ILE A 351 7.58 -19.15 -13.51
N ALA A 352 6.53 -19.30 -12.74
CA ALA A 352 5.16 -19.48 -13.21
C ALA A 352 4.27 -18.42 -12.58
N MET A 353 3.16 -18.10 -13.25
CA MET A 353 2.15 -17.15 -12.79
C MET A 353 0.77 -17.75 -12.98
N GLU A 354 -0.12 -17.47 -12.04
CA GLU A 354 -1.49 -17.95 -12.11
C GLU A 354 -2.49 -16.87 -11.66
N PRO A 355 -3.67 -16.81 -12.30
CA PRO A 355 -4.73 -15.94 -11.82
C PRO A 355 -5.35 -16.56 -10.56
N GLN A 356 -5.50 -15.76 -9.51
CA GLN A 356 -6.17 -16.16 -8.28
C GLN A 356 -7.51 -15.42 -8.17
N SER A 357 -8.57 -16.15 -7.92
CA SER A 357 -9.93 -15.63 -7.74
C SER A 357 -10.39 -15.76 -6.29
N GLY A 358 -11.41 -15.01 -5.91
CA GLY A 358 -12.06 -15.15 -4.59
C GLY A 358 -11.99 -13.91 -3.70
N GLY A 359 -11.79 -12.74 -4.27
CA GLY A 359 -11.76 -11.48 -3.51
C GLY A 359 -11.21 -10.33 -4.34
N GLN A 360 -10.12 -9.74 -3.90
CA GLN A 360 -9.35 -8.78 -4.70
C GLN A 360 -8.74 -9.49 -5.92
N PRO A 361 -8.61 -8.80 -7.08
CA PRO A 361 -7.84 -9.34 -8.20
C PRO A 361 -6.42 -9.67 -7.76
N ARG A 362 -5.99 -10.92 -7.96
CA ARG A 362 -4.66 -11.39 -7.58
C ARG A 362 -3.99 -12.16 -8.70
N VAL A 363 -2.69 -12.00 -8.80
CA VAL A 363 -1.80 -12.84 -9.62
C VAL A 363 -0.81 -13.51 -8.68
N GLY A 364 -0.93 -14.82 -8.50
CA GLY A 364 0.08 -15.63 -7.82
C GLY A 364 1.30 -15.82 -8.72
N TRP A 365 2.46 -15.92 -8.11
CA TRP A 365 3.70 -16.30 -8.79
C TRP A 365 4.50 -17.28 -7.93
N GLU A 366 5.16 -18.19 -8.61
CA GLU A 366 6.00 -19.23 -8.02
C GLU A 366 7.32 -19.30 -8.78
N ALA A 367 8.43 -19.35 -8.08
CA ALA A 367 9.75 -19.51 -8.65
C ALA A 367 10.49 -20.69 -8.00
N LEU A 368 11.05 -21.59 -8.81
CA LEU A 368 11.94 -22.64 -8.35
C LEU A 368 13.39 -22.20 -8.55
N VAL A 369 14.12 -22.14 -7.44
CA VAL A 369 15.50 -21.65 -7.39
C VAL A 369 16.40 -22.75 -6.85
N ARG A 370 17.50 -23.02 -7.54
CA ARG A 370 18.54 -23.97 -7.12
C ARG A 370 19.73 -23.24 -6.52
N ASP A 371 20.19 -23.67 -5.36
CA ASP A 371 21.52 -23.31 -4.86
C ASP A 371 22.60 -24.09 -5.63
N ARG A 372 23.56 -23.37 -6.22
CA ARG A 372 24.63 -23.97 -7.07
C ARG A 372 25.61 -24.83 -6.28
N SER A 373 25.79 -24.54 -4.99
CA SER A 373 26.74 -25.23 -4.12
C SER A 373 26.17 -26.50 -3.52
N THR A 374 24.92 -26.46 -3.06
CA THR A 374 24.25 -27.59 -2.39
C THR A 374 23.35 -28.38 -3.32
N HIS A 375 23.02 -27.85 -4.50
CA HIS A 375 22.01 -28.36 -5.43
C HIS A 375 20.59 -28.45 -4.85
N GLU A 376 20.36 -27.88 -3.68
CA GLU A 376 19.04 -27.80 -3.07
C GLU A 376 18.13 -26.88 -3.89
N VAL A 377 16.87 -27.30 -4.07
CA VAL A 377 15.87 -26.51 -4.78
C VAL A 377 14.89 -25.94 -3.75
N THR A 378 14.73 -24.62 -3.79
CA THR A 378 13.81 -23.88 -2.93
C THR A 378 12.70 -23.27 -3.79
N GLU A 379 11.48 -23.39 -3.32
CA GLU A 379 10.31 -22.72 -3.89
C GLU A 379 10.12 -21.37 -3.22
N ILE A 380 9.93 -20.34 -4.04
CA ILE A 380 9.63 -18.98 -3.58
C ILE A 380 8.28 -18.59 -4.16
N VAL A 381 7.32 -18.30 -3.28
CA VAL A 381 5.93 -17.98 -3.63
C VAL A 381 5.58 -16.57 -3.18
N GLY A 382 4.79 -15.90 -3.99
CA GLY A 382 4.23 -14.60 -3.67
C GLY A 382 3.02 -14.29 -4.54
N HIS A 383 2.42 -13.14 -4.30
CA HIS A 383 1.31 -12.67 -5.13
C HIS A 383 1.33 -11.16 -5.33
N ILE A 384 0.62 -10.72 -6.34
CA ILE A 384 0.36 -9.32 -6.62
C ILE A 384 -1.13 -9.09 -6.53
N GLU A 385 -1.53 -8.18 -5.68
CA GLU A 385 -2.91 -7.77 -5.50
C GLU A 385 -3.15 -6.44 -6.21
N VAL A 386 -4.21 -6.36 -7.03
CA VAL A 386 -4.62 -5.14 -7.71
C VAL A 386 -5.88 -4.59 -7.03
N ARG A 387 -5.81 -3.35 -6.56
CA ARG A 387 -6.94 -2.72 -5.87
C ARG A 387 -6.97 -1.21 -6.08
N TRP A 388 -8.11 -0.58 -5.85
CA TRP A 388 -8.17 0.88 -5.79
C TRP A 388 -7.37 1.41 -4.60
N SER A 389 -6.67 2.52 -4.80
CA SER A 389 -5.78 3.11 -3.79
C SER A 389 -6.52 3.69 -2.57
N HIS A 390 -7.77 4.13 -2.75
CA HIS A 390 -8.55 4.83 -1.73
C HIS A 390 -9.95 4.21 -1.51
N GLY A 391 -10.04 2.90 -1.51
CA GLY A 391 -11.32 2.21 -1.38
C GLY A 391 -12.02 1.98 -2.73
N ARG A 392 -13.17 1.33 -2.71
CA ARG A 392 -13.91 0.89 -3.91
C ARG A 392 -14.24 2.05 -4.84
N PHE A 393 -13.76 2.02 -6.07
CA PHE A 393 -13.76 3.10 -7.06
C PHE A 393 -12.93 4.34 -6.68
N GLY A 394 -12.39 4.42 -5.46
CA GLY A 394 -11.60 5.55 -4.98
C GLY A 394 -10.16 5.52 -5.48
N GLY A 395 -9.74 6.60 -6.12
CA GLY A 395 -8.41 6.71 -6.72
C GLY A 395 -8.20 5.78 -7.93
N LEU A 396 -6.97 5.74 -8.42
CA LEU A 396 -6.56 4.82 -9.47
C LEU A 396 -6.14 3.48 -8.88
N PRO A 397 -6.24 2.37 -9.64
CA PRO A 397 -5.75 1.07 -9.20
C PRO A 397 -4.25 1.08 -8.92
N GLU A 398 -3.85 0.41 -7.84
CA GLU A 398 -2.47 0.13 -7.45
C GLU A 398 -2.22 -1.38 -7.40
N ALA A 399 -0.98 -1.78 -7.63
CA ALA A 399 -0.52 -3.16 -7.50
C ALA A 399 0.38 -3.26 -6.27
N LYS A 400 0.00 -4.15 -5.35
CA LYS A 400 0.79 -4.46 -4.15
C LYS A 400 1.37 -5.84 -4.29
N GLY A 401 2.70 -5.93 -4.23
CA GLY A 401 3.41 -7.19 -4.24
C GLY A 401 3.63 -7.70 -2.82
N TYR A 402 3.34 -8.97 -2.62
CA TYR A 402 3.52 -9.69 -1.37
C TYR A 402 4.43 -10.90 -1.58
N LEU A 403 5.16 -11.25 -0.54
CA LEU A 403 5.95 -12.46 -0.46
C LEU A 403 5.27 -13.40 0.54
N ASP A 404 4.87 -14.57 0.08
CA ASP A 404 4.20 -15.57 0.91
C ASP A 404 5.21 -16.53 1.54
N THR A 405 6.36 -16.76 0.86
CA THR A 405 7.49 -17.46 1.45
C THR A 405 8.11 -16.67 2.59
N PRO A 406 8.35 -17.28 3.76
CA PRO A 406 9.04 -16.63 4.87
C PRO A 406 10.39 -16.05 4.45
N HIS A 407 10.69 -14.82 4.81
CA HIS A 407 11.87 -14.08 4.34
C HIS A 407 13.20 -14.83 4.52
N HIS A 408 13.33 -15.61 5.60
CA HIS A 408 14.56 -16.38 5.88
C HIS A 408 14.75 -17.61 4.98
N LEU A 409 13.72 -17.99 4.21
CA LEU A 409 13.77 -19.07 3.24
C LEU A 409 13.93 -18.57 1.80
N VAL A 410 13.96 -17.26 1.60
CA VAL A 410 14.08 -16.67 0.27
C VAL A 410 15.53 -16.65 -0.17
N ALA A 411 15.83 -17.29 -1.29
CA ALA A 411 17.15 -17.29 -1.90
C ALA A 411 17.61 -15.85 -2.20
N GLY A 412 18.71 -15.44 -1.56
CA GLY A 412 19.26 -14.09 -1.66
C GLY A 412 18.79 -13.10 -0.59
N TYR A 413 18.01 -13.54 0.41
CA TYR A 413 17.71 -12.77 1.61
C TYR A 413 18.54 -13.29 2.78
N PHE A 414 19.35 -12.44 3.35
CA PHE A 414 20.28 -12.79 4.42
C PHE A 414 19.93 -11.99 5.67
N SER A 415 19.97 -12.65 6.84
CA SER A 415 19.89 -11.91 8.10
C SER A 415 21.05 -10.93 8.19
N LEU A 416 20.79 -9.73 8.60
CA LEU A 416 21.79 -8.69 8.85
C LEU A 416 22.77 -9.18 9.94
N ARG A 417 24.03 -9.19 9.68
CA ARG A 417 25.11 -9.68 10.56
C ARG A 417 25.99 -8.56 11.07
#